data_dae3ae8dfe107ad962733badc12a5815
#
_entry.id   dae3ae8dfe107ad962733badc12a5815
#
_cell.length_a   1.000
_cell.length_b   1.000
_cell.length_c   1.000
_cell.angle_alpha   90.00
_cell.angle_beta   90.00
_cell.angle_gamma   90.00
#
_symmetry.space_group_name_H-M   'P 1'
#
loop_
_entity.id
_entity.type
_entity.pdbx_description
1 polymer ?
#
loop_
_entity_poly.entity_id
_entity_poly.type
_entity_poly.pdbx_seq_one_letter_code
_entity_poly.pdbx_strand_id
1 'polypeptide(L)'
;TIFREYPYLYQGSLSDEEKYLSNYTEAPDSLIILALDESGQAIGASTCLPLTRAHPEFQAPFHSHGLDPAEYCYFGESVLLPPWRGRGLGGQFFDFREAHARSLPGVRFATFCAVDRPTDHPLRPETYRSPEPLWHRRHYQRQPHLTAEFSWQEVNQPSDTPHQLTFWVKPL
;
A
#
# COMPACT_ATOMS: atom_id res chain seq x y z
N THR A 1 -9.26 -4.18 11.39
CA THR A 1 -9.89 -5.47 11.01
C THR A 1 -9.32 -5.99 9.69
N ILE A 2 -9.22 -5.17 8.64
CA ILE A 2 -8.79 -5.57 7.29
C ILE A 2 -7.35 -6.11 7.30
N PHE A 3 -6.43 -5.43 7.98
CA PHE A 3 -5.02 -5.85 8.06
C PHE A 3 -4.79 -7.16 8.84
N ARG A 4 -5.77 -7.64 9.61
CA ARG A 4 -5.72 -8.96 10.22
C ARG A 4 -6.00 -10.10 9.25
N GLU A 5 -6.47 -9.76 8.04
CA GLU A 5 -6.68 -10.74 6.98
C GLU A 5 -5.35 -11.01 6.23
N TYR A 6 -5.28 -12.17 5.59
CA TYR A 6 -4.20 -12.49 4.65
C TYR A 6 -4.19 -11.48 3.49
N PRO A 7 -3.06 -10.96 3.05
CA PRO A 7 -1.69 -11.43 3.32
C PRO A 7 -0.98 -10.75 4.50
N TYR A 8 -1.50 -9.69 5.11
CA TYR A 8 -0.78 -8.96 6.16
C TYR A 8 -0.79 -9.69 7.49
N LEU A 9 -1.94 -10.24 7.90
CA LEU A 9 -2.11 -10.94 9.18
C LEU A 9 -1.70 -10.09 10.40
N TYR A 10 -1.77 -8.77 10.27
CA TYR A 10 -1.24 -7.79 11.20
C TYR A 10 -2.14 -7.62 12.42
N GLN A 11 -1.57 -7.76 13.62
CA GLN A 11 -2.25 -7.64 14.92
C GLN A 11 -2.24 -6.19 15.46
N GLY A 12 -2.05 -5.19 14.62
CA GLY A 12 -1.90 -3.79 15.02
C GLY A 12 -3.03 -3.22 15.89
N SER A 13 -2.71 -2.13 16.57
CA SER A 13 -3.65 -1.36 17.38
C SER A 13 -4.19 -0.14 16.63
N LEU A 14 -5.30 0.43 17.11
CA LEU A 14 -5.85 1.66 16.54
C LEU A 14 -4.85 2.84 16.68
N SER A 15 -4.12 2.91 17.77
CA SER A 15 -3.12 3.96 17.99
C SER A 15 -1.95 3.89 17.00
N ASP A 16 -1.52 2.69 16.61
CA ASP A 16 -0.47 2.51 15.60
C ASP A 16 -0.95 2.97 14.23
N GLU A 17 -2.20 2.63 13.87
CA GLU A 17 -2.83 3.07 12.63
C GLU A 17 -3.02 4.60 12.58
N GLU A 18 -3.47 5.22 13.67
CA GLU A 18 -3.60 6.67 13.77
C GLU A 18 -2.25 7.37 13.60
N LYS A 19 -1.20 6.86 14.25
CA LYS A 19 0.16 7.37 14.10
C LYS A 19 0.68 7.22 12.68
N TYR A 20 0.44 6.08 12.03
CA TYR A 20 0.83 5.86 10.64
C TYR A 20 0.08 6.82 9.70
N LEU A 21 -1.22 6.97 9.87
CA LEU A 21 -2.05 7.83 9.03
C LEU A 21 -1.77 9.34 9.22
N SER A 22 -1.17 9.74 10.35
CA SER A 22 -0.78 11.15 10.57
C SER A 22 0.16 11.66 9.49
N ASN A 23 1.03 10.83 8.94
CA ASN A 23 1.92 11.19 7.84
C ASN A 23 1.14 11.68 6.60
N TYR A 24 -0.07 11.15 6.37
CA TYR A 24 -0.90 11.54 5.23
C TYR A 24 -1.75 12.77 5.54
N THR A 25 -2.21 12.94 6.78
CA THR A 25 -3.04 14.09 7.18
C THR A 25 -2.22 15.36 7.36
N GLU A 26 -0.93 15.24 7.69
CA GLU A 26 -0.03 16.35 7.91
C GLU A 26 0.73 16.78 6.64
N ALA A 27 0.83 15.91 5.64
CA ALA A 27 1.54 16.21 4.39
C ALA A 27 0.60 16.97 3.41
N PRO A 28 0.94 18.21 3.01
CA PRO A 28 0.09 19.01 2.13
C PRO A 28 -0.06 18.42 0.71
N ASP A 29 0.92 17.61 0.29
CA ASP A 29 0.98 16.97 -1.03
C ASP A 29 0.47 15.52 -1.01
N SER A 30 -0.22 15.13 0.07
CA SER A 30 -0.86 13.82 0.16
C SER A 30 -2.26 13.83 -0.44
N LEU A 31 -2.77 12.64 -0.73
CA LEU A 31 -4.17 12.43 -1.08
C LEU A 31 -4.73 11.27 -0.24
N ILE A 32 -5.87 11.51 0.38
CA ILE A 32 -6.68 10.48 1.05
C ILE A 32 -8.01 10.36 0.29
N ILE A 33 -8.32 9.16 -0.15
CA ILE A 33 -9.54 8.84 -0.90
C ILE A 33 -10.41 7.96 0.00
N LEU A 34 -11.66 8.35 0.18
CA LEU A 34 -12.66 7.53 0.87
C LEU A 34 -13.68 7.00 -0.15
N ALA A 35 -13.94 5.70 -0.09
CA ALA A 35 -15.09 5.10 -0.74
C ALA A 35 -16.25 5.08 0.26
N LEU A 36 -17.36 5.65 -0.11
CA LEU A 36 -18.56 5.70 0.73
C LEU A 36 -19.69 4.89 0.06
N ASP A 37 -20.54 4.28 0.87
CA ASP A 37 -21.78 3.69 0.37
C ASP A 37 -22.88 4.75 0.22
N GLU A 38 -24.08 4.32 -0.21
CA GLU A 38 -25.23 5.21 -0.41
C GLU A 38 -25.73 5.90 0.87
N SER A 39 -25.40 5.34 2.04
CA SER A 39 -25.70 5.95 3.35
C SER A 39 -24.65 6.94 3.83
N GLY A 40 -23.51 7.05 3.08
CA GLY A 40 -22.37 7.87 3.47
C GLY A 40 -21.41 7.17 4.43
N GLN A 41 -21.56 5.86 4.66
CA GLN A 41 -20.64 5.09 5.49
C GLN A 41 -19.37 4.74 4.72
N ALA A 42 -18.21 4.88 5.36
CA ALA A 42 -16.94 4.51 4.76
C ALA A 42 -16.83 2.98 4.58
N ILE A 43 -16.62 2.56 3.34
CA ILE A 43 -16.50 1.15 2.93
C ILE A 43 -15.08 0.82 2.44
N GLY A 44 -14.24 1.82 2.31
CA GLY A 44 -12.84 1.66 1.93
C GLY A 44 -12.10 2.98 1.94
N ALA A 45 -10.78 2.89 1.87
CA ALA A 45 -9.89 4.03 1.79
C ALA A 45 -8.65 3.72 0.98
N SER A 46 -8.03 4.76 0.43
CA SER A 46 -6.73 4.65 -0.24
C SER A 46 -5.95 5.94 -0.07
N THR A 47 -4.63 5.85 -0.01
CA THR A 47 -3.77 6.99 0.27
C THR A 47 -2.59 7.06 -0.70
N CYS A 48 -2.07 8.25 -0.93
CA CYS A 48 -0.75 8.44 -1.54
C CYS A 48 -0.11 9.76 -1.09
N LEU A 49 1.20 9.84 -1.24
CA LEU A 49 2.01 11.02 -0.93
C LEU A 49 3.34 10.95 -1.68
N PRO A 50 4.11 12.05 -1.82
CA PRO A 50 5.49 11.96 -2.30
C PRO A 50 6.31 10.98 -1.47
N LEU A 51 7.10 10.11 -2.11
CA LEU A 51 7.89 9.10 -1.38
C LEU A 51 8.84 9.73 -0.35
N THR A 52 9.30 10.95 -0.60
CA THR A 52 10.12 11.74 0.35
C THR A 52 9.41 12.07 1.67
N ARG A 53 8.08 11.92 1.72
CA ARG A 53 7.26 12.11 2.93
C ARG A 53 6.86 10.79 3.59
N ALA A 54 7.07 9.68 2.91
CA ALA A 54 6.82 8.35 3.48
C ALA A 54 7.85 8.03 4.57
N HIS A 55 7.55 7.03 5.38
CA HIS A 55 8.47 6.57 6.45
C HIS A 55 9.85 6.25 5.85
N PRO A 56 10.96 6.57 6.54
CA PRO A 56 12.32 6.37 6.02
C PRO A 56 12.62 4.97 5.50
N GLU A 57 12.04 3.93 6.09
CA GLU A 57 12.20 2.53 5.66
C GLU A 57 11.65 2.28 4.25
N PHE A 58 10.63 3.05 3.80
CA PHE A 58 10.17 2.98 2.40
C PHE A 58 11.12 3.70 1.44
N GLN A 59 11.86 4.70 1.90
CA GLN A 59 12.80 5.47 1.09
C GLN A 59 14.16 4.77 0.95
N ALA A 60 14.60 4.08 2.00
CA ALA A 60 15.93 3.47 2.09
C ALA A 60 16.29 2.55 0.91
N PRO A 61 15.41 1.68 0.38
CA PRO A 61 15.71 0.86 -0.80
C PRO A 61 16.02 1.68 -2.05
N PHE A 62 15.33 2.82 -2.24
CA PHE A 62 15.57 3.70 -3.39
C PHE A 62 16.94 4.36 -3.28
N HIS A 63 17.26 4.96 -2.14
CA HIS A 63 18.57 5.55 -1.91
C HIS A 63 19.71 4.54 -2.10
N SER A 64 19.58 3.33 -1.58
CA SER A 64 20.62 2.28 -1.69
C SER A 64 20.87 1.82 -3.13
N HIS A 65 19.90 2.02 -4.03
CA HIS A 65 20.02 1.71 -5.46
C HIS A 65 20.28 2.94 -6.34
N GLY A 66 20.60 4.09 -5.74
CA GLY A 66 20.90 5.33 -6.48
C GLY A 66 19.68 5.95 -7.17
N LEU A 67 18.48 5.63 -6.72
CA LEU A 67 17.23 6.20 -7.20
C LEU A 67 16.85 7.39 -6.31
N ASP A 68 16.31 8.45 -6.92
CA ASP A 68 15.88 9.65 -6.18
C ASP A 68 14.41 9.50 -5.73
N PRO A 69 14.11 9.38 -4.41
CA PRO A 69 12.74 9.31 -3.92
C PRO A 69 11.85 10.49 -4.34
N ALA A 70 12.44 11.65 -4.68
CA ALA A 70 11.67 12.81 -5.13
C ALA A 70 10.96 12.59 -6.48
N GLU A 71 11.41 11.63 -7.28
CA GLU A 71 10.76 11.25 -8.53
C GLU A 71 9.54 10.33 -8.37
N TYR A 72 9.23 9.89 -7.13
CA TYR A 72 8.22 8.86 -6.86
C TYR A 72 7.06 9.38 -6.00
N CYS A 73 5.84 8.99 -6.38
CA CYS A 73 4.67 9.08 -5.51
C CYS A 73 4.41 7.68 -4.92
N TYR A 74 4.41 7.59 -3.58
CA TYR A 74 4.15 6.35 -2.86
C TYR A 74 2.66 6.18 -2.59
N PHE A 75 2.10 5.06 -3.04
CA PHE A 75 0.73 4.64 -2.79
C PHE A 75 0.72 3.76 -1.54
N GLY A 76 0.29 4.32 -0.43
CA GLY A 76 0.27 3.65 0.85
C GLY A 76 -0.89 2.66 0.95
N GLU A 77 -1.92 3.05 1.69
CA GLU A 77 -3.04 2.17 1.94
C GLU A 77 -3.97 2.01 0.73
N SER A 78 -4.53 0.81 0.61
CA SER A 78 -5.60 0.53 -0.35
C SER A 78 -6.49 -0.57 0.22
N VAL A 79 -7.51 -0.18 0.95
CA VAL A 79 -8.36 -1.08 1.72
C VAL A 79 -9.82 -0.99 1.30
N LEU A 80 -10.49 -2.13 1.22
CA LEU A 80 -11.92 -2.25 0.95
C LEU A 80 -12.53 -3.31 1.86
N LEU A 81 -13.69 -3.02 2.42
CA LEU A 81 -14.47 -4.02 3.15
C LEU A 81 -14.83 -5.19 2.22
N PRO A 82 -14.79 -6.45 2.71
CA PRO A 82 -14.98 -7.65 1.87
C PRO A 82 -16.20 -7.60 0.95
N PRO A 83 -17.41 -7.16 1.38
CA PRO A 83 -18.59 -7.13 0.52
C PRO A 83 -18.47 -6.19 -0.69
N TRP A 84 -17.50 -5.28 -0.67
CA TRP A 84 -17.31 -4.23 -1.70
C TRP A 84 -16.14 -4.54 -2.64
N ARG A 85 -15.42 -5.63 -2.41
CA ARG A 85 -14.33 -6.10 -3.29
C ARG A 85 -14.90 -6.66 -4.60
N GLY A 86 -14.07 -6.62 -5.66
CA GLY A 86 -14.46 -7.15 -6.98
C GLY A 86 -15.43 -6.26 -7.79
N ARG A 87 -15.76 -5.06 -7.29
CA ARG A 87 -16.69 -4.11 -7.94
C ARG A 87 -15.99 -2.98 -8.71
N GLY A 88 -14.68 -3.12 -8.98
CA GLY A 88 -13.92 -2.10 -9.72
C GLY A 88 -13.35 -0.96 -8.89
N LEU A 89 -13.74 -0.82 -7.60
CA LEU A 89 -13.29 0.29 -6.73
C LEU A 89 -11.77 0.37 -6.57
N GLY A 90 -11.09 -0.79 -6.48
CA GLY A 90 -9.63 -0.81 -6.45
C GLY A 90 -8.98 -0.19 -7.69
N GLY A 91 -9.60 -0.35 -8.87
CA GLY A 91 -9.19 0.33 -10.11
C GLY A 91 -9.35 1.84 -10.00
N GLN A 92 -10.48 2.33 -9.48
CA GLN A 92 -10.74 3.75 -9.29
C GLN A 92 -9.75 4.38 -8.29
N PHE A 93 -9.36 3.66 -7.22
CA PHE A 93 -8.32 4.14 -6.31
C PHE A 93 -6.99 4.38 -7.05
N PHE A 94 -6.61 3.51 -7.98
CA PHE A 94 -5.44 3.74 -8.82
C PHE A 94 -5.63 4.97 -9.72
N ASP A 95 -6.80 5.15 -10.34
CA ASP A 95 -7.06 6.29 -11.23
C ASP A 95 -6.87 7.62 -10.51
N PHE A 96 -7.43 7.76 -9.31
CA PHE A 96 -7.29 8.98 -8.50
C PHE A 96 -5.85 9.22 -8.05
N ARG A 97 -5.16 8.19 -7.55
CA ARG A 97 -3.77 8.32 -7.09
C ARG A 97 -2.80 8.62 -8.22
N GLU A 98 -2.97 7.96 -9.39
CA GLU A 98 -2.14 8.23 -10.57
C GLU A 98 -2.39 9.65 -11.10
N ALA A 99 -3.63 10.13 -11.10
CA ALA A 99 -3.94 11.50 -11.48
C ALA A 99 -3.30 12.52 -10.52
N HIS A 100 -3.38 12.27 -9.22
CA HIS A 100 -2.70 13.10 -8.22
C HIS A 100 -1.19 13.07 -8.38
N ALA A 101 -0.59 11.89 -8.54
CA ALA A 101 0.86 11.75 -8.73
C ALA A 101 1.38 12.54 -9.94
N ARG A 102 0.62 12.55 -11.06
CA ARG A 102 0.96 13.37 -12.24
C ARG A 102 0.88 14.86 -12.00
N SER A 103 0.12 15.32 -11.00
CA SER A 103 0.02 16.75 -10.65
C SER A 103 1.17 17.23 -9.76
N LEU A 104 1.94 16.32 -9.17
CA LEU A 104 3.03 16.65 -8.26
C LEU A 104 4.30 17.03 -9.04
N PRO A 105 4.93 18.17 -8.74
CA PRO A 105 6.14 18.62 -9.43
C PRO A 105 7.28 17.59 -9.26
N GLY A 106 7.94 17.25 -10.37
CA GLY A 106 9.11 16.35 -10.38
C GLY A 106 8.79 14.87 -10.25
N VAL A 107 7.57 14.49 -9.92
CA VAL A 107 7.16 13.07 -9.84
C VAL A 107 7.02 12.49 -11.26
N ARG A 108 7.64 11.34 -11.46
CA ARG A 108 7.70 10.60 -12.73
C ARG A 108 7.20 9.17 -12.62
N PHE A 109 7.14 8.65 -11.39
CA PHE A 109 6.80 7.26 -11.12
C PHE A 109 5.76 7.15 -10.01
N ALA A 110 4.86 6.19 -10.15
CA ALA A 110 4.04 5.70 -9.05
C ALA A 110 4.64 4.41 -8.49
N THR A 111 4.64 4.27 -7.16
CA THR A 111 5.17 3.08 -6.49
C THR A 111 4.32 2.70 -5.28
N PHE A 112 4.29 1.42 -4.97
CA PHE A 112 3.77 0.85 -3.72
C PHE A 112 4.57 -0.42 -3.40
N CYS A 113 4.48 -0.92 -2.17
CA CYS A 113 5.04 -2.22 -1.84
C CYS A 113 3.95 -3.18 -1.36
N ALA A 114 4.22 -4.46 -1.48
CA ALA A 114 3.35 -5.52 -1.03
C ALA A 114 4.16 -6.58 -0.26
N VAL A 115 3.58 -7.10 0.82
CA VAL A 115 4.22 -8.14 1.62
C VAL A 115 4.42 -9.40 0.80
N ASP A 116 5.63 -9.94 0.85
CA ASP A 116 5.96 -11.21 0.21
C ASP A 116 5.45 -12.37 1.07
N ARG A 117 4.69 -13.27 0.46
CA ARG A 117 4.16 -14.45 1.13
C ARG A 117 4.39 -15.72 0.31
N PRO A 118 4.82 -16.81 0.93
CA PRO A 118 4.85 -18.11 0.27
C PRO A 118 3.47 -18.50 -0.26
N THR A 119 3.44 -19.16 -1.41
CA THR A 119 2.18 -19.59 -2.04
C THR A 119 1.45 -20.66 -1.22
N ASP A 120 2.19 -21.42 -0.41
CA ASP A 120 1.73 -22.49 0.48
C ASP A 120 1.56 -22.03 1.94
N HIS A 121 1.47 -20.73 2.18
CA HIS A 121 1.34 -20.18 3.52
C HIS A 121 0.09 -20.77 4.24
N PRO A 122 0.22 -21.30 5.48
CA PRO A 122 -0.83 -22.06 6.16
C PRO A 122 -2.10 -21.25 6.43
N LEU A 123 -2.00 -19.93 6.56
CA LEU A 123 -3.15 -19.04 6.77
C LEU A 123 -3.70 -18.42 5.47
N ARG A 124 -3.25 -18.88 4.31
CA ARG A 124 -3.80 -18.42 3.04
C ARG A 124 -5.18 -19.04 2.80
N PRO A 125 -6.25 -18.22 2.71
CA PRO A 125 -7.56 -18.76 2.40
C PRO A 125 -7.63 -19.32 0.97
N GLU A 126 -8.35 -20.42 0.75
CA GLU A 126 -8.59 -20.97 -0.60
C GLU A 126 -9.29 -19.95 -1.52
N THR A 127 -10.11 -19.09 -0.93
CA THR A 127 -10.84 -18.03 -1.65
C THR A 127 -10.01 -16.79 -1.88
N TYR A 128 -8.76 -16.74 -1.41
CA TYR A 128 -7.90 -15.56 -1.60
C TYR A 128 -7.67 -15.26 -3.07
N ARG A 129 -7.91 -14.01 -3.44
CA ARG A 129 -7.63 -13.48 -4.78
C ARG A 129 -6.52 -12.43 -4.68
N SER A 130 -5.38 -12.76 -5.28
CA SER A 130 -4.26 -11.81 -5.37
C SER A 130 -4.67 -10.57 -6.14
N PRO A 131 -4.28 -9.36 -5.69
CA PRO A 131 -4.46 -8.13 -6.46
C PRO A 131 -3.45 -7.98 -7.62
N GLU A 132 -2.42 -8.81 -7.71
CA GLU A 132 -1.39 -8.74 -8.74
C GLU A 132 -1.92 -8.67 -10.19
N PRO A 133 -2.98 -9.42 -10.59
CA PRO A 133 -3.54 -9.27 -11.92
C PRO A 133 -4.06 -7.85 -12.22
N LEU A 134 -4.53 -7.11 -11.22
CA LEU A 134 -4.89 -5.71 -11.36
C LEU A 134 -3.63 -4.86 -11.58
N TRP A 135 -2.58 -5.07 -10.79
CA TRP A 135 -1.33 -4.33 -10.89
C TRP A 135 -0.67 -4.50 -12.27
N HIS A 136 -0.60 -5.72 -12.79
CA HIS A 136 -0.09 -6.01 -14.12
C HIS A 136 -0.94 -5.33 -15.23
N ARG A 137 -2.27 -5.40 -15.15
CA ARG A 137 -3.15 -4.71 -16.13
C ARG A 137 -2.96 -3.20 -16.11
N ARG A 138 -2.52 -2.64 -14.98
CA ARG A 138 -2.19 -1.22 -14.83
C ARG A 138 -0.72 -0.90 -15.14
N HIS A 139 0.04 -1.88 -15.65
CA HIS A 139 1.44 -1.74 -16.04
C HIS A 139 2.43 -1.50 -14.89
N TYR A 140 2.07 -1.85 -13.65
CA TYR A 140 3.04 -1.90 -12.57
C TYR A 140 3.94 -3.13 -12.75
N GLN A 141 5.24 -2.93 -12.48
CA GLN A 141 6.27 -3.96 -12.58
C GLN A 141 6.87 -4.21 -11.20
N ARG A 142 6.91 -5.47 -10.79
CA ARG A 142 7.58 -5.88 -9.56
C ARG A 142 9.09 -5.63 -9.68
N GLN A 143 9.69 -5.04 -8.64
CA GLN A 143 11.12 -4.72 -8.56
C GLN A 143 11.77 -5.60 -7.48
N PRO A 144 12.23 -6.82 -7.81
CA PRO A 144 12.71 -7.78 -6.81
C PRO A 144 13.91 -7.29 -5.98
N HIS A 145 14.65 -6.31 -6.49
CA HIS A 145 15.79 -5.68 -5.82
C HIS A 145 15.41 -4.50 -4.93
N LEU A 146 14.21 -3.96 -5.07
CA LEU A 146 13.70 -2.91 -4.18
C LEU A 146 12.80 -3.57 -3.13
N THR A 147 13.34 -3.77 -1.94
CA THR A 147 12.63 -4.40 -0.82
C THR A 147 12.80 -3.59 0.44
N ALA A 148 11.74 -3.49 1.23
CA ALA A 148 11.76 -2.95 2.58
C ALA A 148 11.45 -4.09 3.58
N GLU A 149 12.00 -3.99 4.78
CA GLU A 149 11.68 -4.92 5.87
C GLU A 149 10.99 -4.16 6.99
N PHE A 150 9.87 -4.69 7.46
CA PHE A 150 9.13 -4.19 8.60
C PHE A 150 8.86 -5.32 9.56
N SER A 151 8.90 -5.01 10.86
CA SER A 151 8.53 -5.96 11.89
C SER A 151 7.15 -5.64 12.45
N TRP A 152 6.30 -6.65 12.51
CA TRP A 152 5.01 -6.56 13.19
C TRP A 152 4.59 -7.91 13.76
N GLN A 153 3.70 -7.85 14.75
CA GLN A 153 3.08 -9.05 15.30
C GLN A 153 1.97 -9.54 14.36
N GLU A 154 2.11 -10.78 13.91
CA GLU A 154 1.01 -11.44 13.20
C GLU A 154 -0.06 -11.96 14.15
N VAL A 155 -1.27 -12.14 13.61
CA VAL A 155 -2.32 -12.87 14.31
C VAL A 155 -1.80 -14.27 14.67
N ASN A 156 -2.03 -14.68 15.92
CA ASN A 156 -1.57 -15.97 16.48
C ASN A 156 -0.06 -16.10 16.71
N GLN A 157 0.71 -15.01 16.61
CA GLN A 157 2.12 -15.00 17.03
C GLN A 157 2.31 -14.27 18.34
N PRO A 158 3.26 -14.70 19.20
CA PRO A 158 3.49 -14.10 20.51
C PRO A 158 4.25 -12.76 20.47
N SER A 159 4.94 -12.47 19.36
CA SER A 159 5.82 -11.30 19.22
C SER A 159 5.93 -10.86 17.76
N ASP A 160 6.54 -9.69 17.56
CA ASP A 160 6.86 -9.19 16.23
C ASP A 160 7.82 -10.12 15.48
N THR A 161 7.59 -10.23 14.19
CA THR A 161 8.44 -10.95 13.24
C THR A 161 8.74 -10.07 12.03
N PRO A 162 9.93 -10.22 11.40
CA PRO A 162 10.28 -9.44 10.22
C PRO A 162 9.51 -9.92 8.99
N HIS A 163 9.08 -8.96 8.16
CA HIS A 163 8.37 -9.20 6.92
C HIS A 163 8.98 -8.39 5.81
N GLN A 164 9.28 -9.04 4.70
CA GLN A 164 9.77 -8.39 3.50
C GLN A 164 8.61 -7.90 2.65
N LEU A 165 8.73 -6.68 2.15
CA LEU A 165 7.81 -6.08 1.19
C LEU A 165 8.57 -5.73 -0.08
N THR A 166 8.10 -6.19 -1.23
CA THR A 166 8.69 -5.87 -2.54
C THR A 166 7.94 -4.72 -3.19
N PHE A 167 8.68 -3.77 -3.75
CA PHE A 167 8.10 -2.63 -4.46
C PHE A 167 7.64 -2.99 -5.88
N TRP A 168 6.57 -2.32 -6.27
CA TRP A 168 6.02 -2.29 -7.63
C TRP A 168 6.09 -0.87 -8.14
N VAL A 169 6.55 -0.69 -9.36
CA VAL A 169 6.81 0.63 -9.95
C VAL A 169 6.16 0.73 -11.32
N LYS A 170 5.65 1.93 -11.63
CA LYS A 170 5.07 2.29 -12.93
C LYS A 170 5.53 3.70 -13.32
N PRO A 171 6.05 3.94 -14.54
CA PRO A 171 6.16 5.28 -15.12
C PRO A 171 4.78 5.92 -15.28
N LEU A 172 4.66 7.23 -15.01
CA LEU A 172 3.41 7.99 -15.06
C LEU A 172 3.18 8.72 -16.40
#